data_8669017c7fcd946f7c0d24342cd67b93
#
_entry.id   8669017c7fcd946f7c0d24342cd67b93
#
_cell.length_a   1.000
_cell.length_b   1.000
_cell.length_c   1.000
_cell.angle_alpha   90.00
_cell.angle_beta   90.00
_cell.angle_gamma   90.00
#
_symmetry.space_group_name_H-M   'P 1'
#
loop_
_entity.id
_entity.type
_entity.pdbx_description
1 polymer ?
#
loop_
_entity_poly.entity_id
_entity_poly.type
_entity_poly.pdbx_seq_one_letter_code
_entity_poly.pdbx_strand_id
1 'polypeptide(L)'
;MISGIVRDKVSMPALYAMLAEEAAELAHAACKAFRYTEGSNPTPLTSDDIYDMLIEEFSDVALIADILGIRPDEDIMSAKMQRWEERLSD
;
A
#
# COMPACT_ATOMS: atom_id res chain seq x y z
N MET A 1 9.85 5.28 -12.29
CA MET A 1 9.43 6.65 -12.53
C MET A 1 10.02 7.54 -11.45
N ILE A 2 10.95 8.43 -11.81
CA ILE A 2 11.59 9.34 -10.85
C ILE A 2 11.48 10.74 -11.41
N SER A 3 10.90 11.64 -10.62
CA SER A 3 10.79 13.04 -11.00
C SER A 3 11.92 13.85 -10.39
N GLY A 4 12.81 14.40 -11.23
CA GLY A 4 13.84 15.31 -10.75
C GLY A 4 13.27 16.55 -10.11
N ILE A 5 12.13 17.05 -10.62
CA ILE A 5 11.48 18.23 -10.06
C ILE A 5 11.00 17.98 -8.64
N VAL A 6 10.35 16.83 -8.40
CA VAL A 6 9.87 16.49 -7.05
C VAL A 6 11.05 16.31 -6.09
N ARG A 7 12.09 15.60 -6.52
CA ARG A 7 13.27 15.38 -5.67
C ARG A 7 13.97 16.69 -5.33
N ASP A 8 13.99 17.65 -6.25
CA ASP A 8 14.63 18.94 -6.04
C ASP A 8 13.79 19.90 -5.20
N LYS A 9 12.46 19.80 -5.28
CA LYS A 9 11.55 20.76 -4.67
C LYS A 9 10.96 20.29 -3.35
N VAL A 10 10.92 18.97 -3.11
CA VAL A 10 10.34 18.39 -1.90
C VAL A 10 11.45 17.80 -1.05
N SER A 11 11.50 18.21 0.22
CA SER A 11 12.54 17.75 1.14
C SER A 11 12.37 16.27 1.48
N MET A 12 13.46 15.62 1.88
CA MET A 12 13.41 14.22 2.31
C MET A 12 12.46 14.00 3.49
N PRO A 13 12.50 14.84 4.55
CA PRO A 13 11.54 14.69 5.64
C PRO A 13 10.09 14.79 5.16
N ALA A 14 9.80 15.69 4.22
CA ALA A 14 8.45 15.83 3.66
C ALA A 14 8.05 14.58 2.89
N LEU A 15 8.96 13.98 2.13
CA LEU A 15 8.67 12.75 1.40
C LEU A 15 8.38 11.58 2.35
N TYR A 16 9.12 11.47 3.46
CA TYR A 16 8.84 10.45 4.46
C TYR A 16 7.49 10.69 5.14
N ALA A 17 7.13 11.94 5.43
CA ALA A 17 5.82 12.27 5.98
C ALA A 17 4.70 11.89 5.00
N MET A 18 4.90 12.18 3.72
CA MET A 18 3.93 11.81 2.68
C MET A 18 3.78 10.30 2.55
N LEU A 19 4.89 9.56 2.66
CA LEU A 19 4.83 8.10 2.64
C LEU A 19 3.98 7.58 3.81
N ALA A 20 4.17 8.14 4.99
CA ALA A 20 3.40 7.75 6.17
C ALA A 20 1.91 8.05 5.98
N GLU A 21 1.57 9.23 5.44
CA GLU A 21 0.19 9.62 5.17
C GLU A 21 -0.47 8.67 4.16
N GLU A 22 0.22 8.37 3.06
CA GLU A 22 -0.34 7.48 2.03
C GLU A 22 -0.45 6.04 2.54
N ALA A 23 0.49 5.60 3.36
CA ALA A 23 0.41 4.28 3.98
C ALA A 23 -0.79 4.19 4.92
N ALA A 24 -1.11 5.26 5.65
CA ALA A 24 -2.29 5.33 6.51
C ALA A 24 -3.58 5.27 5.69
N GLU A 25 -3.63 5.93 4.54
CA GLU A 25 -4.78 5.88 3.64
C GLU A 25 -4.97 4.46 3.07
N LEU A 26 -3.87 3.78 2.74
CA LEU A 26 -3.93 2.40 2.29
C LEU A 26 -4.45 1.49 3.40
N ALA A 27 -3.99 1.69 4.63
CA ALA A 27 -4.48 0.95 5.79
C ALA A 27 -5.98 1.15 5.98
N HIS A 28 -6.45 2.39 5.83
CA HIS A 28 -7.88 2.71 5.92
C HIS A 28 -8.69 1.98 4.84
N ALA A 29 -8.18 1.99 3.61
CA ALA A 29 -8.82 1.28 2.50
C ALA A 29 -8.87 -0.23 2.76
N ALA A 30 -7.79 -0.80 3.30
CA ALA A 30 -7.74 -2.23 3.65
C ALA A 30 -8.75 -2.58 4.74
N CYS A 31 -8.95 -1.71 5.73
CA CYS A 31 -9.97 -1.89 6.76
C CYS A 31 -11.37 -1.86 6.17
N LYS A 32 -11.60 -0.98 5.19
CA LYS A 32 -12.88 -0.93 4.49
C LYS A 32 -13.13 -2.21 3.69
N ALA A 33 -12.09 -2.73 3.03
CA ALA A 33 -12.16 -3.99 2.32
C ALA A 33 -12.48 -5.15 3.28
N PHE A 34 -11.86 -5.14 4.46
CA PHE A 34 -12.14 -6.13 5.49
C PHE A 34 -13.62 -6.11 5.89
N ARG A 35 -14.16 -4.91 6.20
CA ARG A 35 -15.57 -4.78 6.57
C ARG A 35 -16.51 -5.20 5.46
N TYR A 36 -16.14 -4.91 4.20
CA TYR A 36 -16.93 -5.33 3.06
C TYR A 36 -16.97 -6.86 2.97
N THR A 37 -15.82 -7.54 3.07
CA THR A 37 -15.75 -8.99 2.92
C THR A 37 -16.41 -9.74 4.08
N GLU A 38 -16.41 -9.18 5.29
CA GLU A 38 -17.10 -9.80 6.42
C GLU A 38 -18.58 -9.41 6.48
N GLY A 39 -19.04 -8.46 5.66
CA GLY A 39 -20.46 -8.09 5.57
C GLY A 39 -20.92 -7.04 6.57
N SER A 40 -20.00 -6.37 7.28
CA SER A 40 -20.37 -5.37 8.29
C SER A 40 -20.29 -3.92 7.80
N ASN A 41 -19.93 -3.72 6.53
CA ASN A 41 -19.84 -2.36 5.98
C ASN A 41 -21.24 -1.79 5.73
N PRO A 42 -21.59 -0.65 6.36
CA PRO A 42 -22.94 -0.06 6.19
C PRO A 42 -23.15 0.58 4.83
N THR A 43 -22.08 0.89 4.09
CA THR A 43 -22.18 1.54 2.78
C THR A 43 -22.26 0.49 1.70
N PRO A 44 -23.27 0.54 0.78
CA PRO A 44 -23.33 -0.42 -0.31
C PRO A 44 -22.17 -0.18 -1.29
N LEU A 45 -21.28 -1.17 -1.39
CA LEU A 45 -20.13 -1.15 -2.28
C LEU A 45 -20.09 -2.45 -3.07
N THR A 46 -19.55 -2.38 -4.28
CA THR A 46 -19.28 -3.58 -5.09
C THR A 46 -17.84 -4.03 -4.86
N SER A 47 -17.54 -5.28 -5.24
CA SER A 47 -16.16 -5.77 -5.20
C SER A 47 -15.24 -4.93 -6.09
N ASP A 48 -15.76 -4.42 -7.22
CA ASP A 48 -14.99 -3.55 -8.10
C ASP A 48 -14.65 -2.22 -7.43
N ASP A 49 -15.61 -1.64 -6.69
CA ASP A 49 -15.37 -0.40 -5.94
C ASP A 49 -14.23 -0.58 -4.93
N ILE A 50 -14.25 -1.70 -4.20
CA ILE A 50 -13.22 -2.01 -3.20
C ILE A 50 -11.87 -2.19 -3.87
N TYR A 51 -11.83 -2.92 -4.99
CA TYR A 51 -10.58 -3.17 -5.69
C TYR A 51 -9.99 -1.89 -6.26
N ASP A 52 -10.82 -1.05 -6.87
CA ASP A 52 -10.38 0.24 -7.43
C ASP A 52 -9.81 1.16 -6.34
N MET A 53 -10.46 1.19 -5.18
CA MET A 53 -10.00 1.98 -4.05
C MET A 53 -8.63 1.50 -3.55
N LEU A 54 -8.43 0.19 -3.45
CA LEU A 54 -7.16 -0.38 -3.02
C LEU A 54 -6.04 -0.09 -4.03
N ILE A 55 -6.33 -0.18 -5.32
CA ILE A 55 -5.35 0.14 -6.37
C ILE A 55 -4.94 1.61 -6.27
N GLU A 56 -5.92 2.51 -6.10
CA GLU A 56 -5.64 3.94 -6.00
C GLU A 56 -4.71 4.24 -4.82
N GLU A 57 -5.06 3.74 -3.63
CA GLU A 57 -4.27 4.01 -2.43
C GLU A 57 -2.91 3.32 -2.48
N PHE A 58 -2.84 2.12 -3.03
CA PHE A 58 -1.55 1.45 -3.22
C PHE A 58 -0.68 2.21 -4.22
N SER A 59 -1.27 2.75 -5.28
CA SER A 59 -0.55 3.53 -6.29
C SER A 59 0.07 4.79 -5.69
N ASP A 60 -0.63 5.44 -4.77
CA ASP A 60 -0.11 6.62 -4.07
C ASP A 60 1.11 6.26 -3.22
N VAL A 61 1.05 5.14 -2.50
CA VAL A 61 2.20 4.64 -1.71
C VAL A 61 3.37 4.30 -2.65
N ALA A 62 3.09 3.58 -3.72
CA ALA A 62 4.12 3.15 -4.66
C ALA A 62 4.81 4.33 -5.32
N LEU A 63 4.08 5.38 -5.63
CA LEU A 63 4.63 6.59 -6.23
C LEU A 63 5.65 7.25 -5.30
N ILE A 64 5.27 7.48 -4.04
CA ILE A 64 6.17 8.11 -3.06
C ILE A 64 7.37 7.21 -2.78
N ALA A 65 7.15 5.91 -2.64
CA ALA A 65 8.23 4.94 -2.43
C ALA A 65 9.22 4.99 -3.59
N ASP A 66 8.72 5.05 -4.83
CA ASP A 66 9.58 5.11 -6.01
C ASP A 66 10.43 6.38 -6.03
N ILE A 67 9.83 7.52 -5.68
CA ILE A 67 10.57 8.79 -5.59
C ILE A 67 11.69 8.68 -4.53
N LEU A 68 11.43 7.99 -3.44
CA LEU A 68 12.41 7.75 -2.38
C LEU A 68 13.44 6.68 -2.75
N GLY A 69 13.25 5.98 -3.86
CA GLY A 69 14.13 4.89 -4.27
C GLY A 69 13.91 3.60 -3.49
N ILE A 70 12.74 3.48 -2.85
CA ILE A 70 12.39 2.29 -2.08
C ILE A 70 11.60 1.34 -2.97
N ARG A 71 12.05 0.10 -3.07
CA ARG A 71 11.41 -0.92 -3.90
C ARG A 71 11.29 -2.22 -3.13
N PRO A 72 10.30 -3.07 -3.45
CA PRO A 72 10.24 -4.38 -2.84
C PRO A 72 11.50 -5.18 -3.14
N ASP A 73 11.93 -5.96 -2.16
CA ASP A 73 13.05 -6.88 -2.31
C ASP A 73 12.48 -8.28 -2.49
N GLU A 74 12.76 -8.91 -3.62
CA GLU A 74 12.20 -10.22 -3.96
C GLU A 74 12.66 -11.31 -3.02
N ASP A 75 13.91 -11.26 -2.57
CA ASP A 75 14.42 -12.27 -1.64
C ASP A 75 13.75 -12.17 -0.28
N ILE A 76 13.54 -10.93 0.20
CA ILE A 76 12.81 -10.71 1.44
C ILE A 76 11.37 -11.20 1.31
N MET A 77 10.71 -10.89 0.22
CA MET A 77 9.34 -11.33 -0.03
C MET A 77 9.24 -12.85 -0.08
N SER A 78 10.17 -13.49 -0.79
CA SER A 78 10.20 -14.94 -0.92
C SER A 78 10.41 -15.62 0.44
N ALA A 79 11.32 -15.11 1.25
CA ALA A 79 11.59 -15.67 2.57
C ALA A 79 10.37 -15.54 3.48
N LYS A 80 9.67 -14.41 3.44
CA LYS A 80 8.46 -14.21 4.23
C LYS A 80 7.32 -15.10 3.77
N MET A 81 7.17 -15.28 2.46
CA MET A 81 6.16 -16.16 1.91
C MET A 81 6.41 -17.61 2.34
N GLN A 82 7.67 -18.04 2.28
CA GLN A 82 8.05 -19.40 2.71
C GLN A 82 7.70 -19.65 4.17
N ARG A 83 8.01 -18.70 5.05
CA ARG A 83 7.67 -18.83 6.47
C ARG A 83 6.17 -18.88 6.69
N TRP A 84 5.42 -18.10 5.92
CA TRP A 84 3.96 -18.11 6.01
C TRP A 84 3.41 -19.46 5.57
N GLU A 85 3.89 -19.98 4.44
CA GLU A 85 3.47 -21.28 3.93
C GLU A 85 3.77 -22.39 4.93
N GLU A 86 4.96 -22.36 5.56
CA GLU A 86 5.33 -23.34 6.58
C GLU A 86 4.38 -23.31 7.76
N ARG A 87 3.98 -22.12 8.21
CA ARG A 87 3.03 -21.99 9.33
C ARG A 87 1.64 -22.50 8.98
N LEU A 88 1.23 -22.33 7.73
CA LEU A 88 -0.10 -22.78 7.29
C LEU A 88 -0.16 -24.27 6.95
N SER A 89 0.99 -24.91 6.74
CA SER A 89 1.06 -26.32 6.37
C SER A 89 0.98 -27.28 7.56
N ASP A 90 1.06 -26.80 8.77
CA ASP A 90 1.01 -27.64 9.99
C ASP A 90 -0.39 -28.13 10.30
#